data_6509206a112ad31da648bc22da883b54
#
_entry.id   6509206a112ad31da648bc22da883b54
#
_cell.length_a   1.000
_cell.length_b   1.000
_cell.length_c   1.000
_cell.angle_alpha   90.00
_cell.angle_beta   90.00
_cell.angle_gamma   90.00
#
_symmetry.space_group_name_H-M   'P 1'
#
loop_
_entity.id
_entity.type
_entity.pdbx_description
1 polymer ?
#
loop_
_entity_poly.entity_id
_entity_poly.type
_entity_poly.pdbx_seq_one_letter_code
_entity_poly.pdbx_strand_id
1 'polypeptide(L)'
;MRVEDLKPEEDTFASLRRRLFLVTAEDTPDALMRVLGVASVQQARLRALSAAPEGQHMAIRLEIDDQGDARAEALASRLAACPAVHGVGFGWRQ
;
A
#
# COMPACT_ATOMS: atom_id res chain seq x y z
N MET A 1 22.81 21.34 -6.05
CA MET A 1 22.66 20.78 -6.31
C MET A 1 22.58 20.42 -6.88
N ARG A 2 22.49 20.13 -7.04
CA ARG A 2 22.13 19.61 -7.64
C ARG A 2 21.84 18.69 -7.50
N VAL A 3 21.36 18.48 -7.07
CA VAL A 3 21.00 17.58 -7.11
C VAL A 3 20.91 17.04 -7.60
N GLU A 4 21.08 17.23 -7.67
CA GLU A 4 20.85 16.75 -8.19
C GLU A 4 21.01 16.08 -8.60
N ASP A 5 21.55 16.39 -8.57
CA ASP A 5 21.64 15.70 -8.96
C ASP A 5 21.43 14.68 -8.82
N LEU A 6 21.06 14.40 -8.43
CA LEU A 6 20.60 13.44 -8.17
C LEU A 6 20.66 12.35 -8.86
N LYS A 7 20.93 11.31 -8.83
CA LYS A 7 20.99 10.25 -9.44
C LYS A 7 20.00 9.49 -9.75
N PRO A 8 20.15 9.37 -10.07
CA PRO A 8 18.77 9.45 -10.19
C PRO A 8 18.08 8.54 -11.12
N GLU A 9 18.72 8.01 -12.09
CA GLU A 9 18.03 7.11 -13.00
C GLU A 9 17.58 5.85 -12.32
N GLU A 10 18.36 5.37 -11.39
CA GLU A 10 17.95 4.22 -10.62
C GLU A 10 16.71 4.51 -9.82
N ASP A 11 16.65 5.70 -9.23
CA ASP A 11 15.48 6.10 -8.48
C ASP A 11 14.26 6.17 -9.37
N THR A 12 14.44 6.64 -10.60
CA THR A 12 13.35 6.73 -11.53
C THR A 12 12.79 5.36 -11.85
N PHE A 13 13.64 4.39 -12.11
CA PHE A 13 13.18 3.04 -12.37
C PHE A 13 12.45 2.44 -11.19
N ALA A 14 13.00 2.60 -10.00
CA ALA A 14 12.34 2.09 -8.81
C ALA A 14 10.98 2.72 -8.63
N SER A 15 10.85 4.02 -8.87
CA SER A 15 9.57 4.68 -8.68
C SER A 15 8.56 4.36 -9.74
N LEU A 16 8.97 3.82 -10.90
CA LEU A 16 8.02 3.41 -11.92
C LEU A 16 7.34 2.09 -11.57
N ARG A 17 7.93 1.32 -10.69
CA ARG A 17 7.37 0.03 -10.30
C ARG A 17 6.62 0.20 -8.99
N ARG A 18 5.32 0.25 -9.09
CA ARG A 18 4.46 0.43 -7.93
C ARG A 18 3.51 -0.74 -7.79
N ARG A 19 3.44 -1.26 -6.58
CA ARG A 19 2.44 -2.27 -6.24
C ARG A 19 1.20 -1.56 -5.74
N LEU A 20 0.07 -2.05 -6.18
CA LEU A 20 -1.22 -1.53 -5.79
C LEU A 20 -1.92 -2.54 -4.89
N PHE A 21 -2.36 -2.10 -3.72
CA PHE A 21 -3.15 -2.92 -2.82
C PHE A 21 -4.53 -2.30 -2.70
N LEU A 22 -5.55 -3.11 -2.88
CA LEU A 22 -6.93 -2.69 -2.73
C LEU A 22 -7.48 -3.41 -1.51
N VAL A 23 -7.84 -2.65 -0.50
CA VAL A 23 -8.26 -3.20 0.79
C VAL A 23 -9.72 -2.79 1.02
N THR A 24 -10.57 -3.75 1.32
CA THR A 24 -11.93 -3.48 1.76
C THR A 24 -11.95 -3.66 3.27
N ALA A 25 -12.34 -2.64 3.99
CA ALA A 25 -12.28 -2.64 5.44
C ALA A 25 -13.54 -2.01 6.02
N GLU A 26 -13.68 -2.10 7.33
CA GLU A 26 -14.74 -1.40 8.04
C GLU A 26 -14.59 0.10 7.84
N ASP A 27 -15.70 0.80 7.74
CA ASP A 27 -15.68 2.24 7.51
C ASP A 27 -15.55 2.98 8.84
N THR A 28 -14.37 2.89 9.42
CA THR A 28 -14.04 3.55 10.67
C THR A 28 -12.62 4.11 10.61
N PRO A 29 -12.36 5.22 11.32
CA PRO A 29 -10.99 5.73 11.37
C PRO A 29 -10.00 4.70 11.93
N ASP A 30 -10.45 3.87 12.87
CA ASP A 30 -9.59 2.86 13.46
C ASP A 30 -9.14 1.84 12.43
N ALA A 31 -10.03 1.44 11.52
CA ALA A 31 -9.68 0.47 10.50
C ALA A 31 -8.57 1.01 9.59
N LEU A 32 -8.69 2.28 9.18
CA LEU A 32 -7.68 2.90 8.35
C LEU A 32 -6.33 2.94 9.07
N MET A 33 -6.34 3.33 10.35
CA MET A 33 -5.10 3.40 11.11
C MET A 33 -4.46 2.02 11.27
N ARG A 34 -5.26 0.98 11.44
CA ARG A 34 -4.72 -0.38 11.53
C ARG A 34 -4.06 -0.82 10.24
N VAL A 35 -4.69 -0.49 9.10
CA VAL A 35 -4.11 -0.81 7.80
C VAL A 35 -2.76 -0.10 7.63
N LEU A 36 -2.70 1.17 7.96
CA LEU A 36 -1.47 1.93 7.86
C LEU A 36 -0.42 1.39 8.81
N GLY A 37 -0.82 0.96 10.01
CA GLY A 37 0.09 0.35 10.97
C GLY A 37 0.73 -0.91 10.45
N VAL A 38 -0.06 -1.77 9.80
CA VAL A 38 0.46 -3.00 9.20
C VAL A 38 1.48 -2.65 8.11
N ALA A 39 1.16 -1.70 7.24
CA ALA A 39 2.07 -1.29 6.19
C ALA A 39 3.38 -0.77 6.79
N SER A 40 3.30 -0.02 7.86
CA SER A 40 4.47 0.53 8.54
C SER A 40 5.35 -0.58 9.11
N VAL A 41 4.75 -1.56 9.78
CA VAL A 41 5.50 -2.68 10.37
C VAL A 41 6.21 -3.47 9.27
N GLN A 42 5.57 -3.63 8.12
CA GLN A 42 6.16 -4.34 7.00
C GLN A 42 7.16 -3.46 6.23
N GLN A 43 7.36 -2.23 6.67
CA GLN A 43 8.30 -1.30 6.06
C GLN A 43 7.96 -1.01 4.60
N ALA A 44 6.68 -0.98 4.31
CA ALA A 44 6.23 -0.61 2.98
C ALA A 44 6.47 0.88 2.75
N ARG A 45 6.97 1.20 1.58
CA ARG A 45 7.20 2.60 1.22
C ARG A 45 5.96 3.11 0.52
N LEU A 46 5.11 3.75 1.29
CA LEU A 46 3.83 4.24 0.81
C LEU A 46 4.04 5.47 -0.06
N ARG A 47 3.52 5.41 -1.28
CA ARG A 47 3.64 6.53 -2.23
C ARG A 47 2.32 7.23 -2.47
N ALA A 48 1.23 6.51 -2.34
CA ALA A 48 -0.08 7.12 -2.49
C ALA A 48 -1.08 6.34 -1.66
N LEU A 49 -2.05 7.05 -1.16
CA LEU A 49 -3.09 6.49 -0.32
C LEU A 49 -4.39 7.19 -0.66
N SER A 50 -5.43 6.40 -0.86
CA SER A 50 -6.76 6.98 -0.88
C SER A 50 -7.71 6.06 -0.13
N ALA A 51 -8.71 6.63 0.46
CA ALA A 51 -9.72 5.90 1.18
C ALA A 51 -11.06 6.58 0.92
N ALA A 52 -12.06 5.79 0.64
CA ALA A 52 -13.38 6.31 0.32
C ALA A 52 -14.46 5.32 0.76
N PRO A 53 -15.62 5.80 1.16
CA PRO A 53 -16.72 4.90 1.46
C PRO A 53 -17.15 4.15 0.22
N GLU A 54 -17.50 2.89 0.40
CA GLU A 54 -17.98 2.06 -0.69
C GLU A 54 -19.05 1.13 -0.12
N GLY A 55 -20.30 1.47 -0.33
CA GLY A 55 -21.39 0.76 0.33
C GLY A 55 -21.28 0.94 1.83
N GLN A 56 -21.26 -0.17 2.56
CA GLN A 56 -21.13 -0.14 4.02
C GLN A 56 -19.69 -0.31 4.47
N HIS A 57 -18.77 -0.30 3.54
CA HIS A 57 -17.36 -0.52 3.83
C HIS A 57 -16.55 0.67 3.35
N MET A 58 -15.27 0.59 3.58
CA MET A 58 -14.32 1.58 3.10
C MET A 58 -13.37 0.90 2.13
N ALA A 59 -13.17 1.51 0.97
CA ALA A 59 -12.19 1.05 0.01
C ALA A 59 -10.91 1.83 0.22
N ILE A 60 -9.83 1.13 0.52
CA ILE A 60 -8.52 1.74 0.75
C ILE A 60 -7.59 1.31 -0.36
N ARG A 61 -6.97 2.27 -1.00
CA ARG A 61 -6.03 2.02 -2.09
C ARG A 61 -4.65 2.47 -1.64
N LEU A 62 -3.72 1.52 -1.64
CA LEU A 62 -2.34 1.80 -1.26
C LEU A 62 -1.45 1.57 -2.48
N GLU A 63 -0.59 2.53 -2.78
CA GLU A 63 0.46 2.35 -3.77
C GLU A 63 1.79 2.39 -3.05
N ILE A 64 2.58 1.36 -3.21
CA ILE A 64 3.87 1.27 -2.55
C ILE A 64 4.95 0.95 -3.58
N ASP A 65 6.20 1.25 -3.23
CA ASP A 65 7.31 0.83 -4.06
C ASP A 65 7.37 -0.70 -4.11
N ASP A 66 7.71 -1.22 -5.28
CA ASP A 66 7.89 -2.66 -5.43
C ASP A 66 9.10 -3.12 -4.65
N GLN A 67 8.91 -4.07 -3.77
CA GLN A 67 9.99 -4.66 -2.97
C GLN A 67 10.05 -6.17 -3.19
N GLY A 68 9.43 -6.64 -4.28
CA GLY A 68 9.45 -8.04 -4.64
C GLY A 68 8.17 -8.77 -4.24
N ASP A 69 7.96 -9.91 -4.88
CA ASP A 69 6.73 -10.67 -4.70
C ASP A 69 6.56 -11.17 -3.28
N ALA A 70 7.65 -11.63 -2.66
CA ALA A 70 7.57 -12.19 -1.32
C ALA A 70 7.10 -11.13 -0.33
N ARG A 71 7.61 -9.91 -0.46
CA ARG A 71 7.19 -8.82 0.42
C ARG A 71 5.75 -8.40 0.16
N ALA A 72 5.34 -8.40 -1.11
CA ALA A 72 3.97 -8.06 -1.46
C ALA A 72 3.00 -9.08 -0.88
N GLU A 73 3.33 -10.37 -0.99
CA GLU A 73 2.49 -11.42 -0.44
C GLU A 73 2.44 -11.36 1.08
N ALA A 74 3.57 -11.07 1.71
CA ALA A 74 3.60 -10.94 3.17
C ALA A 74 2.73 -9.79 3.63
N LEU A 75 2.78 -8.66 2.94
CA LEU A 75 1.95 -7.52 3.28
C LEU A 75 0.47 -7.85 3.10
N ALA A 76 0.12 -8.48 1.98
CA ALA A 76 -1.27 -8.85 1.72
C ALA A 76 -1.78 -9.80 2.80
N SER A 77 -0.98 -10.78 3.21
CA SER A 77 -1.36 -11.71 4.28
C SER A 77 -1.59 -11.00 5.60
N ARG A 78 -0.71 -10.07 5.93
CA ARG A 78 -0.83 -9.34 7.18
C ARG A 78 -2.05 -8.43 7.18
N LEU A 79 -2.33 -7.79 6.04
CA LEU A 79 -3.53 -6.98 5.93
C LEU A 79 -4.77 -7.84 6.07
N ALA A 80 -4.78 -8.98 5.40
CA ALA A 80 -5.94 -9.87 5.45
C ALA A 80 -6.19 -10.43 6.86
N ALA A 81 -5.16 -10.48 7.69
CA ALA A 81 -5.28 -10.97 9.06
C ALA A 81 -5.87 -9.93 10.01
N CYS A 82 -5.98 -8.68 9.60
CA CYS A 82 -6.58 -7.65 10.45
C CYS A 82 -8.08 -7.90 10.58
N PRO A 83 -8.62 -7.91 11.81
CA PRO A 83 -10.06 -8.16 11.97
C PRO A 83 -10.95 -7.16 11.26
N ALA A 84 -10.48 -5.92 11.10
CA ALA A 84 -11.27 -4.87 10.45
C ALA A 84 -11.24 -4.98 8.93
N VAL A 85 -10.42 -5.86 8.36
CA VAL A 85 -10.25 -6.00 6.92
C VAL A 85 -11.09 -7.15 6.43
N HIS A 86 -11.86 -6.91 5.38
CA HIS A 86 -12.76 -7.90 4.80
C HIS A 86 -12.20 -8.54 3.54
N GLY A 87 -11.28 -7.86 2.86
CA GLY A 87 -10.68 -8.41 1.67
C GLY A 87 -9.48 -7.60 1.24
N VAL A 88 -8.54 -8.27 0.57
CA VAL A 88 -7.33 -7.65 0.06
C VAL A 88 -7.03 -8.22 -1.33
N GLY A 89 -6.79 -7.33 -2.28
CA GLY A 89 -6.28 -7.71 -3.57
C GLY A 89 -5.03 -6.91 -3.86
N PHE A 90 -4.13 -7.44 -4.67
CA PHE A 90 -2.97 -6.66 -5.04
C PHE A 90 -2.50 -6.99 -6.45
N GLY A 91 -1.80 -6.05 -7.03
CA GLY A 91 -1.29 -6.17 -8.38
C GLY A 91 -0.35 -5.02 -8.68
N TRP A 92 -0.37 -4.59 -9.91
CA TRP A 92 0.52 -3.54 -10.37
C TRP A 92 -0.28 -2.29 -10.72
N ARG A 93 0.33 -1.15 -10.45
CA ARG A 93 -0.23 0.10 -10.92
C ARG A 93 -0.12 0.16 -12.43
N GLN A 94 -1.21 0.50 -13.06
CA GLN A 94 -1.27 0.62 -14.52
C GLN A 94 -0.71 1.94 -15.02
#